data_3e481c532435d2bc51780dd0676255c6
#
_entry.id   3e481c532435d2bc51780dd0676255c6
#
_cell.length_a   1.000
_cell.length_b   1.000
_cell.length_c   1.000
_cell.angle_alpha   90.00
_cell.angle_beta   90.00
_cell.angle_gamma   90.00
#
_symmetry.space_group_name_H-M   'P 1'
#
loop_
_entity.id
_entity.type
_entity.pdbx_description
1 polymer ?
#
loop_
_entity_poly.entity_id
_entity_poly.type
_entity_poly.pdbx_seq_one_letter_code
_entity_poly.pdbx_strand_id
1 'polypeptide(L)'
;MADNNRIVLAYSGGLDTSVAIPYLKDRTGKDVVAVSLDVGQGGESLETIKNRALACGAVEAYVVDARNEFANEYCMKALKANAMYEGVYPLVSAISRPLISKHLVRAAHQFGADTISHGCTGKGNDQVRFEVSISSIDPTLRAISPIRDLSLTRDVEIAFAKEHKLPITQTEKSPYSIDQNVWGRAIETGFLEDPWNGPTKDCYSYTDDPAFPPVEDEVVIEFKEGIPVKIDGRDVTPLQAIEEMNRRAGAQGIGRIDLIEDRLVGIKSRELYEAPGAVALITAHQELEN
;
A
#
# COMPACT_ATOMS: atom_id res chain seq x y z
N MET A 1 -24.78 -8.77 -24.02
CA MET A 1 -24.48 -7.61 -23.17
C MET A 1 -24.01 -8.20 -21.87
N ALA A 2 -22.80 -7.86 -21.40
CA ALA A 2 -22.35 -8.29 -20.07
C ALA A 2 -23.34 -7.71 -19.05
N ASP A 3 -23.76 -8.55 -18.12
CA ASP A 3 -24.66 -8.15 -17.06
C ASP A 3 -23.84 -7.28 -16.10
N ASN A 4 -23.86 -5.96 -16.27
CA ASN A 4 -23.07 -4.97 -15.48
C ASN A 4 -23.57 -4.89 -14.02
N ASN A 5 -23.86 -6.07 -13.43
CA ASN A 5 -24.40 -6.18 -12.09
C ASN A 5 -23.34 -6.40 -11.01
N ARG A 6 -22.08 -6.03 -11.28
CA ARG A 6 -20.96 -6.24 -10.35
C ARG A 6 -20.19 -4.97 -10.08
N ILE A 7 -19.61 -4.91 -8.87
CA ILE A 7 -18.64 -3.90 -8.43
C ILE A 7 -17.37 -4.64 -8.03
N VAL A 8 -16.23 -4.18 -8.51
CA VAL A 8 -14.90 -4.61 -8.02
C VAL A 8 -14.51 -3.72 -6.85
N LEU A 9 -14.18 -4.32 -5.72
CA LEU A 9 -13.72 -3.65 -4.50
C LEU A 9 -12.24 -3.91 -4.26
N ALA A 10 -11.43 -2.85 -4.16
CA ALA A 10 -10.07 -2.94 -3.61
C ALA A 10 -10.17 -3.36 -2.13
N TYR A 11 -9.83 -4.60 -1.84
CA TYR A 11 -10.07 -5.22 -0.54
C TYR A 11 -8.76 -5.46 0.22
N SER A 12 -8.59 -4.79 1.35
CA SER A 12 -7.41 -4.92 2.22
C SER A 12 -7.57 -5.98 3.33
N GLY A 13 -8.79 -6.46 3.58
CA GLY A 13 -9.10 -7.31 4.72
C GLY A 13 -9.37 -6.55 6.02
N GLY A 14 -9.22 -5.23 6.04
CA GLY A 14 -9.52 -4.37 7.19
C GLY A 14 -11.02 -4.12 7.41
N LEU A 15 -11.35 -3.40 8.50
CA LEU A 15 -12.72 -3.05 8.88
C LEU A 15 -13.44 -2.33 7.74
N ASP A 16 -12.87 -1.23 7.26
CA ASP A 16 -13.49 -0.32 6.29
C ASP A 16 -13.88 -1.06 5.01
N THR A 17 -12.96 -1.84 4.45
CA THR A 17 -13.22 -2.59 3.21
C THR A 17 -14.15 -3.78 3.44
N SER A 18 -14.17 -4.38 4.64
CA SER A 18 -15.10 -5.46 4.97
C SER A 18 -16.54 -4.96 5.16
N VAL A 19 -16.71 -3.79 5.78
CA VAL A 19 -17.99 -3.09 5.87
C VAL A 19 -18.50 -2.64 4.50
N ALA A 20 -17.58 -2.22 3.62
CA ALA A 20 -17.92 -1.79 2.27
C ALA A 20 -18.60 -2.90 1.42
N ILE A 21 -18.35 -4.19 1.68
CA ILE A 21 -18.94 -5.29 0.92
C ILE A 21 -20.48 -5.29 1.04
N PRO A 22 -21.08 -5.54 2.22
CA PRO A 22 -22.53 -5.52 2.36
C PRO A 22 -23.13 -4.14 2.09
N TYR A 23 -22.43 -3.07 2.48
CA TYR A 23 -22.88 -1.72 2.23
C TYR A 23 -23.09 -1.43 0.73
N LEU A 24 -22.12 -1.77 -0.12
CA LEU A 24 -22.23 -1.60 -1.58
C LEU A 24 -23.36 -2.43 -2.15
N LYS A 25 -23.54 -3.67 -1.67
CA LYS A 25 -24.62 -4.55 -2.10
C LYS A 25 -26.00 -3.95 -1.76
N ASP A 26 -26.18 -3.48 -0.54
CA ASP A 26 -27.44 -2.90 -0.08
C ASP A 26 -27.80 -1.61 -0.83
N ARG A 27 -26.79 -0.77 -1.13
CA ARG A 27 -27.01 0.53 -1.78
C ARG A 27 -27.23 0.44 -3.28
N THR A 28 -26.61 -0.53 -3.94
CA THR A 28 -26.56 -0.59 -5.41
C THR A 28 -27.34 -1.78 -5.98
N GLY A 29 -27.65 -2.77 -5.16
CA GLY A 29 -28.18 -4.05 -5.61
C GLY A 29 -27.18 -4.90 -6.42
N LYS A 30 -25.94 -4.43 -6.57
CA LYS A 30 -24.89 -5.12 -7.34
C LYS A 30 -24.11 -6.10 -6.46
N ASP A 31 -23.64 -7.18 -7.07
CA ASP A 31 -22.73 -8.11 -6.42
C ASP A 31 -21.34 -7.55 -6.31
N VAL A 32 -20.65 -7.83 -5.20
CA VAL A 32 -19.30 -7.34 -4.93
C VAL A 32 -18.27 -8.43 -5.18
N VAL A 33 -17.27 -8.13 -6.00
CA VAL A 33 -16.06 -8.92 -6.22
C VAL A 33 -14.93 -8.26 -5.45
N ALA A 34 -14.41 -8.94 -4.43
CA ALA A 34 -13.28 -8.44 -3.63
C ALA A 34 -11.95 -8.77 -4.33
N VAL A 35 -11.07 -7.79 -4.47
CA VAL A 35 -9.75 -7.95 -5.09
C VAL A 35 -8.67 -7.53 -4.11
N SER A 36 -7.80 -8.48 -3.77
CA SER A 36 -6.66 -8.27 -2.87
C SER A 36 -5.35 -8.53 -3.59
N LEU A 37 -4.36 -7.67 -3.40
CA LEU A 37 -3.03 -7.86 -3.93
C LEU A 37 -2.02 -8.04 -2.79
N ASP A 38 -1.11 -8.98 -2.95
CA ASP A 38 0.11 -9.04 -2.17
C ASP A 38 1.19 -8.20 -2.88
N VAL A 39 1.55 -7.11 -2.26
CA VAL A 39 2.67 -6.24 -2.66
C VAL A 39 3.81 -6.29 -1.64
N GLY A 40 3.78 -7.30 -0.74
CA GLY A 40 4.74 -7.48 0.35
C GLY A 40 4.37 -6.76 1.64
N GLN A 41 3.08 -6.55 1.88
CA GLN A 41 2.57 -5.91 3.09
C GLN A 41 2.69 -6.82 4.33
N GLY A 42 2.98 -8.10 4.17
CA GLY A 42 3.04 -9.05 5.28
C GLY A 42 1.68 -9.26 5.96
N GLY A 43 1.72 -9.68 7.22
CA GLY A 43 0.50 -9.87 8.03
C GLY A 43 -0.24 -11.17 7.72
N GLU A 44 -1.55 -11.11 7.55
CA GLU A 44 -2.39 -12.30 7.34
C GLU A 44 -2.19 -12.90 5.94
N SER A 45 -2.37 -14.22 5.84
CA SER A 45 -2.28 -14.90 4.55
C SER A 45 -3.36 -14.43 3.59
N LEU A 46 -3.05 -14.41 2.29
CA LEU A 46 -4.02 -14.08 1.24
C LEU A 46 -5.26 -14.98 1.31
N GLU A 47 -5.10 -16.24 1.71
CA GLU A 47 -6.22 -17.18 1.87
C GLU A 47 -7.15 -16.76 3.02
N THR A 48 -6.60 -16.28 4.13
CA THR A 48 -7.37 -15.73 5.26
C THR A 48 -8.17 -14.50 4.82
N ILE A 49 -7.52 -13.58 4.08
CA ILE A 49 -8.15 -12.37 3.54
C ILE A 49 -9.28 -12.73 2.57
N LYS A 50 -9.02 -13.68 1.66
CA LYS A 50 -10.02 -14.20 0.71
C LYS A 50 -11.24 -14.76 1.42
N ASN A 51 -11.03 -15.65 2.40
CA ASN A 51 -12.12 -16.28 3.14
C ASN A 51 -12.94 -15.25 3.92
N ARG A 52 -12.31 -14.22 4.47
CA ARG A 52 -12.99 -13.11 5.13
C ARG A 52 -13.86 -12.32 4.15
N ALA A 53 -13.36 -12.00 2.95
CA ALA A 53 -14.14 -11.30 1.94
C ALA A 53 -15.43 -12.07 1.58
N LEU A 54 -15.32 -13.38 1.34
CA LEU A 54 -16.46 -14.24 1.05
C LEU A 54 -17.45 -14.31 2.23
N ALA A 55 -16.93 -14.43 3.46
CA ALA A 55 -17.75 -14.43 4.67
C ALA A 55 -18.44 -13.08 4.95
N CYS A 56 -17.89 -11.96 4.43
CA CYS A 56 -18.55 -10.65 4.45
C CYS A 56 -19.60 -10.46 3.35
N GLY A 57 -19.77 -11.44 2.44
CA GLY A 57 -20.81 -11.42 1.41
C GLY A 57 -20.32 -11.07 0.00
N ALA A 58 -19.02 -11.02 -0.25
CA ALA A 58 -18.49 -10.96 -1.61
C ALA A 58 -18.88 -12.23 -2.38
N VAL A 59 -19.32 -12.09 -3.63
CA VAL A 59 -19.67 -13.25 -4.47
C VAL A 59 -18.43 -13.94 -5.04
N GLU A 60 -17.33 -13.20 -5.12
CA GLU A 60 -16.03 -13.69 -5.58
C GLU A 60 -14.92 -12.95 -4.81
N ALA A 61 -13.81 -13.64 -4.54
CA ALA A 61 -12.62 -13.03 -3.96
C ALA A 61 -11.39 -13.41 -4.80
N TYR A 62 -10.85 -12.44 -5.51
CA TYR A 62 -9.70 -12.58 -6.40
C TYR A 62 -8.44 -12.08 -5.70
N VAL A 63 -7.42 -12.93 -5.61
CA VAL A 63 -6.18 -12.67 -4.87
C VAL A 63 -5.01 -12.80 -5.82
N VAL A 64 -4.10 -11.83 -5.79
CA VAL A 64 -2.94 -11.76 -6.69
C VAL A 64 -1.65 -11.58 -5.88
N ASP A 65 -0.67 -12.47 -6.07
CA ASP A 65 0.70 -12.19 -5.65
C ASP A 65 1.36 -11.29 -6.70
N ALA A 66 1.47 -10.01 -6.37
CA ALA A 66 2.01 -8.98 -7.25
C ALA A 66 3.42 -8.51 -6.83
N ARG A 67 4.07 -9.17 -5.85
CA ARG A 67 5.38 -8.74 -5.30
C ARG A 67 6.46 -8.63 -6.38
N ASN A 68 6.58 -9.65 -7.22
CA ASN A 68 7.55 -9.65 -8.32
C ASN A 68 7.21 -8.59 -9.38
N GLU A 69 5.93 -8.42 -9.75
CA GLU A 69 5.51 -7.38 -10.69
C GLU A 69 5.80 -5.98 -10.12
N PHE A 70 5.50 -5.79 -8.83
CA PHE A 70 5.78 -4.53 -8.15
C PHE A 70 7.27 -4.20 -8.12
N ALA A 71 8.10 -5.16 -7.73
CA ALA A 71 9.55 -4.98 -7.71
C ALA A 71 10.09 -4.63 -9.11
N ASN A 72 9.78 -5.44 -10.13
CA ASN A 72 10.34 -5.30 -11.46
C ASN A 72 9.81 -4.07 -12.22
N GLU A 73 8.48 -3.85 -12.20
CA GLU A 73 7.84 -2.89 -13.10
C GLU A 73 7.66 -1.49 -12.47
N TYR A 74 7.73 -1.39 -11.14
CA TYR A 74 7.51 -0.13 -10.43
C TYR A 74 8.73 0.27 -9.60
N CYS A 75 9.19 -0.58 -8.68
CA CYS A 75 10.34 -0.22 -7.83
C CYS A 75 11.62 0.00 -8.65
N MET A 76 11.91 -0.86 -9.62
CA MET A 76 13.12 -0.68 -10.46
C MET A 76 13.01 0.54 -11.37
N LYS A 77 11.81 0.93 -11.81
CA LYS A 77 11.66 2.20 -12.54
C LYS A 77 11.89 3.41 -11.64
N ALA A 78 11.38 3.37 -10.41
CA ALA A 78 11.64 4.41 -9.42
C ALA A 78 13.13 4.48 -9.06
N LEU A 79 13.79 3.35 -8.87
CA LEU A 79 15.23 3.26 -8.63
C LEU A 79 16.03 3.90 -9.77
N LYS A 80 15.81 3.49 -11.01
CA LYS A 80 16.50 4.01 -12.21
C LYS A 80 16.27 5.51 -12.42
N ALA A 81 15.16 6.04 -11.96
CA ALA A 81 14.86 7.46 -12.02
C ALA A 81 15.36 8.24 -10.78
N ASN A 82 15.99 7.57 -9.82
CA ASN A 82 16.32 8.14 -8.50
C ASN A 82 15.12 8.88 -7.89
N ALA A 83 13.93 8.30 -8.04
CA ALA A 83 12.67 8.97 -7.76
C ALA A 83 12.45 9.16 -6.26
N MET A 84 12.52 10.41 -5.83
CA MET A 84 12.26 10.84 -4.47
C MET A 84 11.38 12.09 -4.45
N TYR A 85 10.32 12.07 -3.64
CA TYR A 85 9.56 13.29 -3.35
C TYR A 85 10.37 14.16 -2.38
N GLU A 86 10.51 15.44 -2.73
CA GLU A 86 11.32 16.43 -1.97
C GLU A 86 12.76 15.97 -1.68
N GLY A 87 13.31 15.07 -2.49
CA GLY A 87 14.66 14.55 -2.34
C GLY A 87 14.86 13.57 -1.18
N VAL A 88 13.81 13.17 -0.47
CA VAL A 88 13.92 12.32 0.73
C VAL A 88 12.97 11.12 0.76
N TYR A 89 11.75 11.23 0.21
CA TYR A 89 10.74 10.19 0.29
C TYR A 89 10.70 9.32 -0.97
N PRO A 90 11.06 8.02 -0.91
CA PRO A 90 11.18 7.14 -2.09
C PRO A 90 9.82 6.60 -2.60
N LEU A 91 8.72 7.32 -2.40
CA LEU A 91 7.40 7.08 -3.00
C LEU A 91 6.76 5.72 -2.64
N VAL A 92 6.96 5.24 -1.41
CA VAL A 92 6.55 3.90 -0.94
C VAL A 92 5.11 3.55 -1.31
N SER A 93 4.14 4.36 -0.88
CA SER A 93 2.73 4.14 -1.17
C SER A 93 2.37 4.60 -2.59
N ALA A 94 3.00 5.67 -3.07
CA ALA A 94 2.65 6.33 -4.33
C ALA A 94 2.79 5.41 -5.55
N ILE A 95 3.86 4.59 -5.62
CA ILE A 95 4.10 3.71 -6.76
C ILE A 95 3.33 2.38 -6.70
N SER A 96 2.78 1.99 -5.53
CA SER A 96 1.98 0.78 -5.41
C SER A 96 0.55 0.96 -5.93
N ARG A 97 -0.04 2.16 -5.83
CA ARG A 97 -1.44 2.41 -6.22
C ARG A 97 -1.70 2.25 -7.71
N PRO A 98 -0.81 2.66 -8.64
CA PRO A 98 -0.97 2.37 -10.07
C PRO A 98 -0.98 0.88 -10.39
N LEU A 99 -0.13 0.08 -9.72
CA LEU A 99 -0.15 -1.38 -9.85
C LEU A 99 -1.48 -1.97 -9.39
N ILE A 100 -1.93 -1.58 -8.20
CA ILE A 100 -3.21 -2.06 -7.66
C ILE A 100 -4.34 -1.69 -8.62
N SER A 101 -4.40 -0.45 -9.11
CA SER A 101 -5.40 0.02 -10.07
C SER A 101 -5.40 -0.79 -11.36
N LYS A 102 -4.23 -1.15 -11.89
CA LYS A 102 -4.09 -2.01 -13.07
C LYS A 102 -4.80 -3.38 -12.87
N HIS A 103 -4.61 -3.98 -11.71
CA HIS A 103 -5.26 -5.26 -11.40
C HIS A 103 -6.76 -5.11 -11.12
N LEU A 104 -7.19 -4.00 -10.51
CA LEU A 104 -8.62 -3.70 -10.32
C LEU A 104 -9.35 -3.53 -11.66
N VAL A 105 -8.77 -2.79 -12.61
CA VAL A 105 -9.31 -2.64 -13.96
C VAL A 105 -9.36 -3.99 -14.68
N ARG A 106 -8.30 -4.79 -14.60
CA ARG A 106 -8.27 -6.13 -15.17
C ARG A 106 -9.36 -7.03 -14.58
N ALA A 107 -9.57 -6.98 -13.26
CA ALA A 107 -10.64 -7.70 -12.59
C ALA A 107 -12.03 -7.17 -13.01
N ALA A 108 -12.20 -5.86 -13.17
CA ALA A 108 -13.46 -5.28 -13.66
C ALA A 108 -13.84 -5.84 -15.04
N HIS A 109 -12.90 -5.90 -15.97
CA HIS A 109 -13.12 -6.53 -17.28
C HIS A 109 -13.42 -8.02 -17.17
N GLN A 110 -12.64 -8.76 -16.34
CA GLN A 110 -12.81 -10.20 -16.17
C GLN A 110 -14.17 -10.58 -15.61
N PHE A 111 -14.66 -9.80 -14.62
CA PHE A 111 -15.91 -10.09 -13.92
C PHE A 111 -17.12 -9.31 -14.45
N GLY A 112 -16.95 -8.53 -15.52
CA GLY A 112 -18.03 -7.74 -16.13
C GLY A 112 -18.56 -6.62 -15.23
N ALA A 113 -17.67 -5.98 -14.45
CA ALA A 113 -18.01 -4.84 -13.63
C ALA A 113 -17.82 -3.53 -14.39
N ASP A 114 -18.70 -2.55 -14.14
CA ASP A 114 -18.61 -1.18 -14.66
C ASP A 114 -18.08 -0.18 -13.61
N THR A 115 -17.93 -0.65 -12.38
CA THR A 115 -17.60 0.19 -11.23
C THR A 115 -16.49 -0.47 -10.40
N ILE A 116 -15.51 0.35 -10.00
CA ILE A 116 -14.44 -0.01 -9.07
C ILE A 116 -14.65 0.82 -7.81
N SER A 117 -14.60 0.17 -6.64
CA SER A 117 -14.68 0.80 -5.32
C SER A 117 -13.37 0.66 -4.57
N HIS A 118 -13.01 1.69 -3.80
CA HIS A 118 -11.86 1.65 -2.87
C HIS A 118 -12.25 2.20 -1.50
N GLY A 119 -11.47 1.83 -0.47
CA GLY A 119 -11.72 2.21 0.93
C GLY A 119 -10.99 3.49 1.38
N CYS A 120 -10.49 4.32 0.47
CA CYS A 120 -9.77 5.52 0.86
C CYS A 120 -10.69 6.60 1.43
N THR A 121 -10.18 7.31 2.44
CA THR A 121 -10.84 8.50 3.00
C THR A 121 -10.64 9.71 2.10
N GLY A 122 -11.40 10.78 2.32
CA GLY A 122 -11.24 12.05 1.60
C GLY A 122 -10.02 12.88 2.03
N LYS A 123 -9.27 12.45 3.04
CA LYS A 123 -8.18 13.24 3.64
C LYS A 123 -6.80 12.97 3.01
N GLY A 124 -6.58 11.78 2.44
CA GLY A 124 -5.28 11.36 1.91
C GLY A 124 -5.12 11.52 0.40
N ASN A 125 -3.88 11.35 -0.08
CA ASN A 125 -3.54 11.37 -1.51
C ASN A 125 -3.98 10.10 -2.25
N ASP A 126 -4.18 8.99 -1.56
CA ASP A 126 -4.45 7.68 -2.17
C ASP A 126 -5.73 7.63 -2.99
N GLN A 127 -6.79 8.32 -2.57
CA GLN A 127 -8.01 8.43 -3.36
C GLN A 127 -7.74 8.98 -4.77
N VAL A 128 -6.91 10.03 -4.87
CA VAL A 128 -6.54 10.64 -6.15
C VAL A 128 -5.70 9.67 -6.97
N ARG A 129 -4.74 8.98 -6.33
CA ARG A 129 -3.89 7.98 -6.99
C ARG A 129 -4.72 6.85 -7.61
N PHE A 130 -5.72 6.33 -6.89
CA PHE A 130 -6.63 5.31 -7.41
C PHE A 130 -7.49 5.84 -8.56
N GLU A 131 -8.21 6.93 -8.35
CA GLU A 131 -9.16 7.47 -9.33
C GLU A 131 -8.48 7.89 -10.63
N VAL A 132 -7.34 8.58 -10.55
CA VAL A 132 -6.55 8.97 -11.72
C VAL A 132 -5.97 7.74 -12.43
N SER A 133 -5.42 6.76 -11.69
CA SER A 133 -4.87 5.55 -12.32
C SER A 133 -5.96 4.74 -13.03
N ILE A 134 -7.11 4.52 -12.40
CA ILE A 134 -8.24 3.81 -13.01
C ILE A 134 -8.70 4.53 -14.28
N SER A 135 -8.97 5.84 -14.19
CA SER A 135 -9.43 6.64 -15.33
C SER A 135 -8.39 6.71 -16.46
N SER A 136 -7.09 6.68 -16.14
CA SER A 136 -6.02 6.67 -17.15
C SER A 136 -5.91 5.34 -17.89
N ILE A 137 -6.25 4.22 -17.23
CA ILE A 137 -6.23 2.90 -17.85
C ILE A 137 -7.51 2.64 -18.64
N ASP A 138 -8.66 2.93 -18.03
CA ASP A 138 -9.96 2.79 -18.68
C ASP A 138 -10.93 3.89 -18.19
N PRO A 139 -11.14 4.95 -19.02
CA PRO A 139 -12.02 6.06 -18.66
C PRO A 139 -13.52 5.70 -18.66
N THR A 140 -13.89 4.50 -19.11
CA THR A 140 -15.29 4.04 -19.09
C THR A 140 -15.70 3.45 -17.74
N LEU A 141 -14.74 3.10 -16.91
CA LEU A 141 -14.98 2.56 -15.55
C LEU A 141 -15.22 3.70 -14.56
N ARG A 142 -16.20 3.52 -13.71
CA ARG A 142 -16.51 4.46 -12.62
C ARG A 142 -15.74 4.09 -11.36
N ALA A 143 -15.00 5.04 -10.78
CA ALA A 143 -14.40 4.90 -9.45
C ALA A 143 -15.31 5.52 -8.38
N ILE A 144 -15.49 4.83 -7.24
CA ILE A 144 -16.27 5.28 -6.08
C ILE A 144 -15.55 4.98 -4.77
N SER A 145 -15.80 5.80 -3.75
CA SER A 145 -15.29 5.58 -2.40
C SER A 145 -16.42 5.75 -1.38
N PRO A 146 -17.09 4.67 -0.95
CA PRO A 146 -18.20 4.77 0.01
C PRO A 146 -17.76 5.35 1.36
N ILE A 147 -16.55 5.09 1.81
CA ILE A 147 -16.02 5.62 3.07
C ILE A 147 -15.92 7.15 3.03
N ARG A 148 -15.36 7.69 1.95
CA ARG A 148 -15.28 9.13 1.72
C ARG A 148 -16.67 9.76 1.53
N ASP A 149 -17.43 9.18 0.61
CA ASP A 149 -18.68 9.78 0.12
C ASP A 149 -19.76 9.88 1.21
N LEU A 150 -19.66 9.05 2.24
CA LEU A 150 -20.59 9.03 3.39
C LEU A 150 -19.98 9.57 4.66
N SER A 151 -18.71 9.95 4.65
CA SER A 151 -17.99 10.33 5.87
C SER A 151 -18.18 9.31 7.01
N LEU A 152 -18.11 8.01 6.67
CA LEU A 152 -18.25 6.95 7.66
C LEU A 152 -17.17 7.08 8.73
N THR A 153 -17.61 7.23 9.97
CA THR A 153 -16.70 7.21 11.11
C THR A 153 -16.50 5.77 11.57
N ARG A 154 -15.36 5.51 12.20
CA ARG A 154 -15.02 4.17 12.72
C ARG A 154 -16.11 3.60 13.65
N ASP A 155 -16.76 4.43 14.45
CA ASP A 155 -17.83 3.99 15.35
C ASP A 155 -19.07 3.52 14.58
N VAL A 156 -19.40 4.20 13.49
CA VAL A 156 -20.49 3.80 12.58
C VAL A 156 -20.15 2.49 11.88
N GLU A 157 -18.93 2.31 11.43
CA GLU A 157 -18.46 1.08 10.80
C GLU A 157 -18.49 -0.11 11.76
N ILE A 158 -18.07 0.09 13.01
CA ILE A 158 -18.13 -0.94 14.07
C ILE A 158 -19.59 -1.31 14.38
N ALA A 159 -20.48 -0.33 14.47
CA ALA A 159 -21.90 -0.57 14.70
C ALA A 159 -22.52 -1.36 13.54
N PHE A 160 -22.24 -0.97 12.31
CA PHE A 160 -22.68 -1.66 11.10
C PHE A 160 -22.14 -3.10 11.02
N ALA A 161 -20.84 -3.29 11.32
CA ALA A 161 -20.24 -4.61 11.33
C ALA A 161 -20.89 -5.55 12.36
N LYS A 162 -21.24 -5.04 13.53
CA LYS A 162 -21.98 -5.81 14.57
C LYS A 162 -23.37 -6.17 14.13
N GLU A 163 -24.13 -5.23 13.57
CA GLU A 163 -25.47 -5.43 13.07
C GLU A 163 -25.52 -6.53 12.00
N HIS A 164 -24.56 -6.49 11.06
CA HIS A 164 -24.44 -7.45 9.97
C HIS A 164 -23.67 -8.72 10.34
N LYS A 165 -23.22 -8.85 11.62
CA LYS A 165 -22.45 -10.01 12.13
C LYS A 165 -21.24 -10.34 11.28
N LEU A 166 -20.53 -9.31 10.81
CA LEU A 166 -19.34 -9.52 9.99
C LEU A 166 -18.21 -10.19 10.79
N PRO A 167 -17.47 -11.13 10.21
CA PRO A 167 -16.39 -11.86 10.90
C PRO A 167 -15.13 -11.00 11.00
N ILE A 168 -15.24 -9.84 11.64
CA ILE A 168 -14.15 -8.91 11.84
C ILE A 168 -13.73 -9.00 13.31
N THR A 169 -12.53 -9.54 13.53
CA THR A 169 -11.89 -9.44 14.85
C THR A 169 -11.39 -8.02 15.00
N GLN A 170 -11.88 -7.31 16.01
CA GLN A 170 -11.30 -6.04 16.42
C GLN A 170 -9.93 -6.34 16.99
N THR A 171 -8.89 -6.14 16.18
CA THR A 171 -7.52 -6.08 16.68
C THR A 171 -7.36 -4.79 17.48
N GLU A 172 -6.49 -4.82 18.49
CA GLU A 172 -6.11 -3.65 19.26
C GLU A 172 -5.85 -2.47 18.33
N LYS A 173 -6.36 -1.32 18.71
CA LYS A 173 -6.29 -0.11 17.89
C LYS A 173 -4.83 0.29 17.73
N SER A 174 -4.24 0.02 16.56
CA SER A 174 -3.01 0.72 16.24
C SER A 174 -3.26 2.23 16.38
N PRO A 175 -2.43 2.96 17.10
CA PRO A 175 -2.57 4.40 17.21
C PRO A 175 -2.32 5.12 15.87
N TYR A 176 -1.89 4.41 14.84
CA TYR A 176 -1.57 4.91 13.51
C TYR A 176 -2.24 4.09 12.41
N SER A 177 -2.45 4.72 11.25
CA SER A 177 -2.63 3.99 9.99
C SER A 177 -1.28 3.57 9.45
N ILE A 178 -1.18 2.33 9.00
CA ILE A 178 0.06 1.76 8.46
C ILE A 178 -0.25 1.23 7.07
N ASP A 179 0.54 1.67 6.09
CA ASP A 179 0.57 1.13 4.73
C ASP A 179 1.97 0.64 4.42
N GLN A 180 2.10 -0.59 3.98
CA GLN A 180 3.41 -1.20 3.73
C GLN A 180 3.41 -2.09 2.51
N ASN A 181 4.59 -2.21 1.90
CA ASN A 181 4.87 -3.04 0.75
C ASN A 181 6.36 -3.40 0.71
N VAL A 182 6.84 -4.11 -0.31
CA VAL A 182 8.27 -4.47 -0.39
C VAL A 182 9.20 -3.26 -0.45
N TRP A 183 8.72 -2.08 -0.91
CA TRP A 183 9.54 -0.87 -1.05
C TRP A 183 9.69 -0.08 0.24
N GLY A 184 8.80 -0.29 1.21
CA GLY A 184 8.85 0.36 2.52
C GLY A 184 7.50 0.39 3.23
N ARG A 185 7.45 1.21 4.27
CA ARG A 185 6.31 1.36 5.18
C ARG A 185 6.02 2.83 5.43
N ALA A 186 4.75 3.22 5.36
CA ALA A 186 4.24 4.53 5.71
C ALA A 186 3.45 4.44 7.02
N ILE A 187 3.63 5.39 7.90
CA ILE A 187 2.95 5.52 9.19
C ILE A 187 2.36 6.92 9.26
N GLU A 188 1.05 7.01 9.40
CA GLU A 188 0.31 8.26 9.40
C GLU A 188 -0.86 8.24 10.37
N THR A 189 -1.52 9.37 10.57
CA THR A 189 -2.73 9.56 11.39
C THR A 189 -2.51 9.39 12.91
N GLY A 190 -3.59 9.29 13.67
CA GLY A 190 -3.52 9.18 15.11
C GLY A 190 -2.92 10.44 15.73
N PHE A 191 -1.94 10.30 16.63
CA PHE A 191 -1.30 11.47 17.25
C PHE A 191 -0.41 12.27 16.27
N LEU A 192 -0.03 11.69 15.12
CA LEU A 192 0.71 12.39 14.05
C LEU A 192 -0.18 13.37 13.25
N GLU A 193 -1.50 13.39 13.48
CA GLU A 193 -2.39 14.40 12.88
C GLU A 193 -2.04 15.82 13.35
N ASP A 194 -1.47 15.96 14.54
CA ASP A 194 -0.80 17.18 14.96
C ASP A 194 0.67 17.16 14.49
N PRO A 195 1.05 18.00 13.50
CA PRO A 195 2.41 17.99 12.96
C PRO A 195 3.53 18.33 13.98
N TRP A 196 3.18 18.87 15.13
CA TRP A 196 4.13 19.16 16.22
C TRP A 196 4.51 17.91 17.02
N ASN A 197 3.73 16.83 16.92
CA ASN A 197 4.04 15.58 17.60
C ASN A 197 5.14 14.83 16.85
N GLY A 198 6.30 14.67 17.49
CA GLY A 198 7.39 13.87 16.95
C GLY A 198 7.11 12.35 17.01
N PRO A 199 7.82 11.56 16.20
CA PRO A 199 7.68 10.11 16.23
C PRO A 199 8.12 9.52 17.57
N THR A 200 7.41 8.51 18.03
CA THR A 200 7.78 7.68 19.17
C THR A 200 8.47 6.39 18.70
N LYS A 201 9.17 5.69 19.61
CA LYS A 201 9.93 4.48 19.23
C LYS A 201 9.06 3.37 18.66
N ASP A 202 7.81 3.27 19.08
CA ASP A 202 6.83 2.28 18.60
C ASP A 202 6.31 2.52 17.18
N CYS A 203 6.60 3.70 16.60
CA CYS A 203 6.34 3.93 15.17
C CYS A 203 7.19 3.03 14.27
N TYR A 204 8.40 2.67 14.71
CA TYR A 204 9.40 1.99 13.90
C TYR A 204 9.38 0.48 14.11
N SER A 205 9.41 -0.28 13.00
CA SER A 205 9.45 -1.75 13.02
C SER A 205 10.32 -2.36 11.93
N TYR A 206 10.71 -1.60 10.91
CA TYR A 206 11.59 -2.03 9.82
C TYR A 206 13.04 -1.64 10.05
N THR A 207 13.28 -0.72 10.99
CA THR A 207 14.59 -0.13 11.23
C THR A 207 14.93 -0.19 12.72
N ASP A 208 16.16 -0.59 13.02
CA ASP A 208 16.70 -0.50 14.37
C ASP A 208 17.01 0.96 14.77
N ASP A 209 17.22 1.20 16.05
CA ASP A 209 17.51 2.53 16.55
C ASP A 209 18.88 3.02 16.05
N PRO A 210 18.96 4.05 15.21
CA PRO A 210 20.21 4.54 14.65
C PRO A 210 21.18 5.12 15.68
N ALA A 211 20.71 5.38 16.91
CA ALA A 211 21.58 5.80 18.00
C ALA A 211 22.42 4.64 18.57
N PHE A 212 22.07 3.40 18.24
CA PHE A 212 22.75 2.19 18.69
C PHE A 212 22.99 1.22 17.53
N PRO A 213 23.76 1.65 16.50
CA PRO A 213 24.00 0.83 15.32
C PRO A 213 24.79 -0.42 15.72
N PRO A 214 24.54 -1.56 15.07
CA PRO A 214 25.39 -2.75 15.22
C PRO A 214 26.78 -2.51 14.59
N VAL A 215 27.60 -3.56 14.52
CA VAL A 215 28.86 -3.51 13.76
C VAL A 215 28.56 -3.12 12.31
N GLU A 216 29.44 -2.28 11.73
CA GLU A 216 29.33 -1.84 10.32
C GLU A 216 29.11 -3.02 9.37
N ASP A 217 28.21 -2.83 8.41
CA ASP A 217 27.85 -3.81 7.40
C ASP A 217 28.17 -3.25 6.02
N GLU A 218 29.28 -3.73 5.44
CA GLU A 218 29.70 -3.36 4.08
C GLU A 218 28.95 -4.22 3.05
N VAL A 219 28.38 -3.58 2.02
CA VAL A 219 27.62 -4.23 0.97
C VAL A 219 28.20 -3.90 -0.39
N VAL A 220 28.45 -4.94 -1.20
CA VAL A 220 28.82 -4.79 -2.61
C VAL A 220 27.60 -5.07 -3.48
N ILE A 221 27.15 -4.09 -4.24
CA ILE A 221 26.00 -4.20 -5.14
C ILE A 221 26.46 -4.08 -6.59
N GLU A 222 26.22 -5.11 -7.41
CA GLU A 222 26.45 -5.05 -8.84
C GLU A 222 25.16 -4.64 -9.55
N PHE A 223 25.26 -3.59 -10.39
CA PHE A 223 24.15 -3.11 -11.21
C PHE A 223 24.36 -3.49 -12.67
N LYS A 224 23.27 -3.83 -13.36
CA LYS A 224 23.22 -3.94 -14.81
C LYS A 224 22.04 -3.13 -15.33
N GLU A 225 22.33 -2.15 -16.19
CA GLU A 225 21.32 -1.24 -16.75
C GLU A 225 20.49 -0.53 -15.65
N GLY A 226 21.13 -0.16 -14.52
CA GLY A 226 20.51 0.48 -13.38
C GLY A 226 19.65 -0.43 -12.48
N ILE A 227 19.74 -1.75 -12.67
CA ILE A 227 19.01 -2.76 -11.87
C ILE A 227 20.05 -3.56 -11.06
N PRO A 228 19.88 -3.74 -9.74
CA PRO A 228 20.75 -4.58 -8.94
C PRO A 228 20.60 -6.05 -9.38
N VAL A 229 21.72 -6.69 -9.72
CA VAL A 229 21.76 -8.08 -10.21
C VAL A 229 22.53 -9.00 -9.29
N LYS A 230 23.43 -8.45 -8.43
CA LYS A 230 24.09 -9.21 -7.37
C LYS A 230 24.26 -8.39 -6.11
N ILE A 231 24.28 -9.08 -4.98
CA ILE A 231 24.66 -8.57 -3.66
C ILE A 231 25.77 -9.50 -3.11
N ASP A 232 26.93 -8.94 -2.79
CA ASP A 232 28.12 -9.67 -2.32
C ASP A 232 28.46 -10.88 -3.21
N GLY A 233 28.42 -10.66 -4.54
CA GLY A 233 28.71 -11.68 -5.56
C GLY A 233 27.63 -12.75 -5.77
N ARG A 234 26.52 -12.72 -5.03
CA ARG A 234 25.39 -13.64 -5.21
C ARG A 234 24.34 -13.03 -6.13
N ASP A 235 23.91 -13.78 -7.13
CA ASP A 235 22.84 -13.35 -8.03
C ASP A 235 21.53 -13.12 -7.25
N VAL A 236 20.83 -12.03 -7.56
CA VAL A 236 19.56 -11.65 -6.94
C VAL A 236 18.57 -11.19 -8.00
N THR A 237 17.29 -11.46 -7.75
CA THR A 237 16.19 -10.80 -8.45
C THR A 237 15.95 -9.41 -7.83
N PRO A 238 15.26 -8.48 -8.53
CA PRO A 238 14.86 -7.19 -7.96
C PRO A 238 14.16 -7.30 -6.60
N LEU A 239 13.22 -8.25 -6.48
CA LEU A 239 12.53 -8.49 -5.21
C LEU A 239 13.50 -8.91 -4.11
N GLN A 240 14.38 -9.87 -4.39
CA GLN A 240 15.39 -10.33 -3.43
C GLN A 240 16.37 -9.22 -3.04
N ALA A 241 16.75 -8.36 -3.99
CA ALA A 241 17.63 -7.22 -3.71
C ALA A 241 16.96 -6.24 -2.75
N ILE A 242 15.69 -5.92 -2.96
CA ILE A 242 14.91 -5.04 -2.07
C ILE A 242 14.79 -5.66 -0.67
N GLU A 243 14.40 -6.93 -0.59
CA GLU A 243 14.22 -7.64 0.69
C GLU A 243 15.53 -7.74 1.49
N GLU A 244 16.64 -8.09 0.83
CA GLU A 244 17.95 -8.16 1.47
C GLU A 244 18.41 -6.78 1.96
N MET A 245 18.23 -5.74 1.15
CA MET A 245 18.59 -4.39 1.56
C MET A 245 17.65 -3.82 2.63
N ASN A 246 16.36 -4.16 2.61
CA ASN A 246 15.46 -3.84 3.72
C ASN A 246 15.97 -4.41 5.04
N ARG A 247 16.41 -5.66 5.03
CA ARG A 247 16.94 -6.34 6.23
C ARG A 247 18.26 -5.72 6.70
N ARG A 248 19.22 -5.52 5.78
CA ARG A 248 20.60 -5.06 6.13
C ARG A 248 20.62 -3.57 6.48
N ALA A 249 20.06 -2.71 5.64
CA ALA A 249 20.00 -1.27 5.90
C ALA A 249 19.09 -0.96 7.11
N GLY A 250 17.99 -1.70 7.26
CA GLY A 250 17.11 -1.59 8.41
C GLY A 250 17.82 -1.88 9.74
N ALA A 251 18.65 -2.94 9.79
CA ALA A 251 19.47 -3.26 10.96
C ALA A 251 20.48 -2.15 11.31
N GLN A 252 20.88 -1.32 10.33
CA GLN A 252 21.75 -0.15 10.55
C GLN A 252 20.96 1.12 10.90
N GLY A 253 19.63 1.05 11.03
CA GLY A 253 18.77 2.20 11.29
C GLY A 253 18.59 3.14 10.10
N ILE A 254 18.98 2.71 8.90
CA ILE A 254 18.87 3.49 7.65
C ILE A 254 17.42 3.46 7.15
N GLY A 255 16.97 4.57 6.55
CA GLY A 255 15.69 4.64 5.85
C GLY A 255 14.54 5.16 6.68
N ARG A 256 14.78 5.73 7.88
CA ARG A 256 13.78 6.51 8.62
C ARG A 256 13.63 7.89 8.02
N ILE A 257 12.39 8.26 7.71
CA ILE A 257 12.06 9.55 7.11
C ILE A 257 10.90 10.15 7.91
N ASP A 258 11.06 11.39 8.34
CA ASP A 258 10.06 12.19 9.06
C ASP A 258 9.79 13.42 8.20
N LEU A 259 8.60 13.52 7.63
CA LEU A 259 8.26 14.50 6.60
C LEU A 259 6.92 15.16 6.89
N ILE A 260 6.84 16.46 6.64
CA ILE A 260 5.56 17.17 6.55
C ILE A 260 5.14 17.17 5.09
N GLU A 261 4.27 16.26 4.72
CA GLU A 261 3.81 16.05 3.35
C GLU A 261 2.68 17.00 2.96
N ASP A 262 2.71 17.49 1.73
CA ASP A 262 1.62 18.25 1.12
C ASP A 262 0.59 17.28 0.50
N ARG A 263 -0.64 17.34 0.98
CA ARG A 263 -1.75 16.59 0.39
C ARG A 263 -2.45 17.42 -0.68
N LEU A 264 -2.83 16.78 -1.78
CA LEU A 264 -3.54 17.41 -2.90
C LEU A 264 -4.85 18.09 -2.49
N VAL A 265 -5.44 17.64 -1.39
CA VAL A 265 -6.65 18.26 -0.79
C VAL A 265 -6.35 19.55 0.00
N GLY A 266 -5.11 20.04 0.01
CA GLY A 266 -4.72 21.30 0.64
C GLY A 266 -4.43 21.19 2.14
N ILE A 267 -4.18 20.00 2.65
CA ILE A 267 -3.84 19.75 4.05
C ILE A 267 -2.37 19.34 4.16
N LYS A 268 -1.67 19.80 5.19
CA LYS A 268 -0.36 19.29 5.58
C LYS A 268 -0.54 18.21 6.65
N SER A 269 0.26 17.14 6.56
CA SER A 269 0.29 16.06 7.55
C SER A 269 1.71 15.64 7.83
N ARG A 270 1.98 15.21 9.05
CA ARG A 270 3.23 14.55 9.39
C ARG A 270 3.11 13.09 9.09
N GLU A 271 4.02 12.61 8.28
CA GLU A 271 4.08 11.23 7.85
C GLU A 271 5.48 10.68 8.08
N LEU A 272 5.53 9.47 8.60
CA LEU A 272 6.77 8.78 8.85
C LEU A 272 6.89 7.64 7.85
N TYR A 273 8.11 7.43 7.37
CA TYR A 273 8.39 6.32 6.48
C TYR A 273 9.58 5.52 6.99
N GLU A 274 9.52 4.22 6.74
CA GLU A 274 10.64 3.31 6.86
C GLU A 274 10.86 2.65 5.51
N ALA A 275 11.93 3.02 4.82
CA ALA A 275 12.24 2.53 3.48
C ALA A 275 13.72 2.17 3.33
N PRO A 276 14.24 1.26 4.19
CA PRO A 276 15.67 1.00 4.27
C PRO A 276 16.27 0.51 2.96
N GLY A 277 15.66 -0.47 2.30
CA GLY A 277 16.14 -1.00 1.03
C GLY A 277 16.05 0.01 -0.09
N ALA A 278 14.94 0.76 -0.17
CA ALA A 278 14.75 1.80 -1.18
C ALA A 278 15.83 2.89 -1.07
N VAL A 279 16.03 3.43 0.14
CA VAL A 279 17.04 4.48 0.39
C VAL A 279 18.45 3.98 0.06
N ALA A 280 18.83 2.79 0.55
CA ALA A 280 20.15 2.23 0.30
C ALA A 280 20.41 1.97 -1.20
N LEU A 281 19.44 1.38 -1.90
CA LEU A 281 19.56 1.09 -3.34
C LEU A 281 19.61 2.37 -4.18
N ILE A 282 18.76 3.38 -3.87
CA ILE A 282 18.78 4.66 -4.59
C ILE A 282 20.09 5.40 -4.34
N THR A 283 20.59 5.43 -3.10
CA THR A 283 21.88 6.04 -2.78
C THR A 283 23.02 5.38 -3.57
N ALA A 284 23.09 4.04 -3.56
CA ALA A 284 24.12 3.32 -4.30
C ALA A 284 24.02 3.55 -5.82
N HIS A 285 22.82 3.63 -6.37
CA HIS A 285 22.58 3.91 -7.78
C HIS A 285 23.00 5.34 -8.16
N GLN A 286 22.68 6.34 -7.33
CA GLN A 286 23.08 7.74 -7.53
C GLN A 286 24.60 7.90 -7.54
N GLU A 287 25.31 7.26 -6.59
CA GLU A 287 26.78 7.30 -6.54
C GLU A 287 27.43 6.62 -7.75
N LEU A 288 26.77 5.59 -8.31
CA LEU A 288 27.25 4.93 -9.53
C LEU A 288 27.07 5.80 -10.78
N GLU A 289 26.05 6.67 -10.82
CA GLU A 289 25.77 7.58 -11.93
C GLU A 289 26.66 8.84 -11.92
N ASN A 290 27.21 9.23 -10.76
CA ASN A 290 28.11 10.37 -10.58
C ASN A 290 29.55 10.04 -11.00
#